data_39a1674ae6415e8ee57265b8e2f38141
#
_entry.id   39a1674ae6415e8ee57265b8e2f38141
#
_cell.length_a   1.000
_cell.length_b   1.000
_cell.length_c   1.000
_cell.angle_alpha   90.00
_cell.angle_beta   90.00
_cell.angle_gamma   90.00
#
_symmetry.space_group_name_H-M   'P 1'
#
loop_
_entity.id
_entity.type
_entity.pdbx_description
1 polymer ?
#
loop_
_entity_poly.entity_id
_entity_poly.type
_entity_poly.pdbx_seq_one_letter_code
_entity_poly.pdbx_strand_id
1 'polypeptide(L)'
;MPAARPGEVWVVDLGMVAKVRPCLVLTPPPKIDELDVFTVVAHTKSLRRNRWEVHVPKPFLDHEGAFDVQRVATIASVKLERKLGALTEVEMNRVLEVLAERLGI
;
A
#
# COMPACT_ATOMS: atom_id res chain seq x y z
N MET A 1 14.93 12.02 -0.88
CA MET A 1 13.51 11.70 -0.65
C MET A 1 12.99 10.80 -1.74
N PRO A 2 12.35 9.70 -1.40
CA PRO A 2 11.73 8.86 -2.43
C PRO A 2 10.62 9.63 -3.13
N ALA A 3 10.54 9.47 -4.43
CA ALA A 3 9.51 10.09 -5.27
C ALA A 3 8.44 9.05 -5.62
N ALA A 4 7.87 8.42 -4.60
CA ALA A 4 6.84 7.41 -4.78
C ALA A 4 5.57 8.02 -5.38
N ARG A 5 4.87 7.24 -6.20
CA ARG A 5 3.65 7.68 -6.88
C ARG A 5 2.52 6.68 -6.63
N PRO A 6 1.26 7.14 -6.70
CA PRO A 6 0.11 6.25 -6.54
C PRO A 6 0.19 5.06 -7.50
N GLY A 7 -0.13 3.88 -6.99
CA GLY A 7 -0.07 2.63 -7.77
C GLY A 7 1.25 1.90 -7.66
N GLU A 8 2.29 2.56 -7.21
CA GLU A 8 3.58 1.88 -6.96
C GLU A 8 3.51 1.09 -5.67
N VAL A 9 4.27 0.00 -5.66
CA VAL A 9 4.43 -0.84 -4.47
C VAL A 9 5.86 -0.69 -3.99
N TRP A 10 6.00 -0.29 -2.73
CA TRP A 10 7.29 -0.05 -2.08
C TRP A 10 7.43 -0.92 -0.84
N VAL A 11 8.66 -1.27 -0.52
CA VAL A 11 8.98 -1.82 0.80
C VAL A 11 8.93 -0.68 1.79
N VAL A 12 8.14 -0.84 2.86
CA VAL A 12 7.91 0.20 3.86
C VAL A 12 8.20 -0.34 5.24
N ASP A 13 8.91 0.44 6.03
CA ASP A 13 9.12 0.16 7.45
C ASP A 13 7.90 0.65 8.24
N LEU A 14 7.06 -0.29 8.67
CA LEU A 14 5.83 0.00 9.41
C LEU A 14 6.03 0.02 10.93
N GLY A 15 7.26 -0.12 11.38
CA GLY A 15 7.60 -0.07 12.79
C GLY A 15 7.73 -1.46 13.41
N MET A 16 7.95 -1.48 14.73
CA MET A 16 8.43 -2.68 15.44
C MET A 16 7.55 -3.91 15.29
N VAL A 17 6.25 -3.76 15.49
CA VAL A 17 5.31 -4.90 15.47
C VAL A 17 5.02 -5.35 14.04
N ALA A 18 4.74 -4.40 13.18
CA ALA A 18 4.37 -4.68 11.78
C ALA A 18 5.59 -4.94 10.89
N LYS A 19 6.77 -4.50 11.31
CA LYS A 19 8.04 -4.70 10.59
C LYS A 19 7.99 -4.08 9.18
N VAL A 20 8.75 -4.67 8.26
CA VAL A 20 8.89 -4.22 6.89
C VAL A 20 7.94 -5.03 6.01
N ARG A 21 7.13 -4.34 5.19
CA ARG A 21 6.16 -5.00 4.32
C ARG A 21 6.07 -4.28 2.98
N PRO A 22 5.69 -5.01 1.92
CA PRO A 22 5.28 -4.34 0.69
C PRO A 22 4.00 -3.54 0.95
N CYS A 23 3.96 -2.31 0.47
CA CYS A 23 2.78 -1.45 0.61
C CYS A 23 2.47 -0.75 -0.70
N LEU A 24 1.18 -0.64 -0.99
CA LEU A 24 0.68 0.09 -2.14
C LEU A 24 0.57 1.56 -1.79
N VAL A 25 1.21 2.42 -2.57
CA VAL A 25 1.16 3.87 -2.38
C VAL A 25 -0.16 4.40 -2.95
N LEU A 26 -0.90 5.15 -2.14
CA LEU A 26 -2.19 5.71 -2.53
C LEU A 26 -2.14 7.19 -2.87
N THR A 27 -1.18 7.93 -2.30
CA THR A 27 -1.15 9.39 -2.42
C THR A 27 0.04 9.84 -3.27
N PRO A 28 -0.09 11.01 -3.93
CA PRO A 28 1.03 11.56 -4.69
C PRO A 28 2.13 12.06 -3.75
N PRO A 29 3.33 12.36 -4.30
CA PRO A 29 4.39 12.95 -3.51
C PRO A 29 3.91 14.24 -2.85
N PRO A 30 4.27 14.48 -1.59
CA PRO A 30 3.83 15.70 -0.90
C PRO A 30 4.48 16.95 -1.50
N LYS A 31 3.72 18.03 -1.49
CA LYS A 31 4.22 19.35 -1.87
C LYS A 31 4.88 20.02 -0.67
N ILE A 32 5.57 21.14 -0.92
CA ILE A 32 6.38 21.78 0.10
C ILE A 32 5.59 22.28 1.30
N ASP A 33 4.31 22.58 1.11
CA ASP A 33 3.41 23.07 2.16
C ASP A 33 2.62 21.95 2.84
N GLU A 34 2.89 20.71 2.48
CA GLU A 34 2.18 19.54 3.00
C GLU A 34 3.06 18.73 3.94
N LEU A 35 2.44 17.92 4.78
CA LEU A 35 3.20 16.99 5.60
C LEU A 35 3.97 16.01 4.70
N ASP A 36 5.17 15.67 5.11
CA ASP A 36 6.05 14.77 4.35
C ASP A 36 5.70 13.33 4.64
N VAL A 37 4.52 12.93 4.16
CA VAL A 37 3.94 11.62 4.43
C VAL A 37 3.32 11.02 3.17
N PHE A 38 3.14 9.69 3.20
CA PHE A 38 2.37 8.95 2.21
C PHE A 38 1.33 8.09 2.92
N THR A 39 0.19 7.90 2.27
CA THR A 39 -0.81 6.95 2.74
C THR A 39 -0.68 5.69 1.90
N VAL A 40 -0.64 4.54 2.57
CA VAL A 40 -0.35 3.26 1.95
C VAL A 40 -1.31 2.18 2.44
N VAL A 41 -1.43 1.10 1.65
CA VAL A 41 -2.14 -0.13 2.04
C VAL A 41 -1.12 -1.26 2.11
N ALA A 42 -1.05 -1.93 3.25
CA ALA A 42 -0.08 -3.00 3.44
C ALA A 42 -0.51 -4.29 2.74
N HIS A 43 0.48 -4.99 2.19
CA HIS A 43 0.35 -6.35 1.68
C HIS A 43 0.75 -7.31 2.80
N THR A 44 -0.08 -8.31 3.07
CA THR A 44 0.15 -9.24 4.19
C THR A 44 -0.11 -10.67 3.78
N LYS A 45 0.62 -11.59 4.42
CA LYS A 45 0.37 -13.03 4.32
C LYS A 45 -0.54 -13.53 5.45
N SER A 46 -0.76 -12.70 6.48
CA SER A 46 -1.62 -13.04 7.61
C SER A 46 -3.07 -12.77 7.25
N LEU A 47 -3.64 -13.62 6.42
CA LEU A 47 -4.99 -13.43 5.88
C LEU A 47 -6.05 -13.90 6.86
N ARG A 48 -7.14 -13.15 6.94
CA ARG A 48 -8.35 -13.52 7.67
C ARG A 48 -9.44 -14.02 6.73
N ARG A 49 -9.21 -13.94 5.42
CA ARG A 49 -10.11 -14.38 4.35
C ARG A 49 -11.44 -13.67 4.42
N ASN A 50 -11.37 -12.35 4.55
CA ASN A 50 -12.54 -11.49 4.55
C ASN A 50 -12.58 -10.62 3.29
N ARG A 51 -13.65 -9.84 3.15
CA ARG A 51 -13.90 -9.03 1.95
C ARG A 51 -12.94 -7.85 1.76
N TRP A 52 -12.13 -7.55 2.76
CA TRP A 52 -11.21 -6.40 2.72
C TRP A 52 -9.86 -6.74 2.12
N GLU A 53 -9.61 -7.99 1.83
CA GLU A 53 -8.36 -8.47 1.27
C GLU A 53 -8.46 -8.58 -0.24
N VAL A 54 -7.59 -7.88 -0.95
CA VAL A 54 -7.58 -7.84 -2.42
C VAL A 54 -6.34 -8.58 -2.91
N HIS A 55 -6.56 -9.72 -3.57
CA HIS A 55 -5.46 -10.51 -4.12
C HIS A 55 -5.08 -9.98 -5.50
N VAL A 56 -3.83 -9.52 -5.64
CA VAL A 56 -3.28 -9.01 -6.89
C VAL A 56 -1.99 -9.76 -7.18
N PRO A 57 -2.00 -10.75 -8.08
CA PRO A 57 -0.79 -11.53 -8.36
C PRO A 57 0.24 -10.68 -9.10
N LYS A 58 1.43 -10.57 -8.53
CA LYS A 58 2.57 -9.88 -9.10
C LYS A 58 3.85 -10.66 -8.80
N PRO A 59 4.82 -10.68 -9.71
CA PRO A 59 6.06 -11.44 -9.46
C PRO A 59 6.86 -10.92 -8.26
N PHE A 60 6.68 -9.67 -7.86
CA PHE A 60 7.39 -9.07 -6.73
C PHE A 60 6.61 -9.16 -5.41
N LEU A 61 5.46 -9.83 -5.39
CA LEU A 61 4.65 -10.02 -4.19
C LEU A 61 4.53 -11.51 -3.88
N ASP A 62 4.38 -11.81 -2.59
CA ASP A 62 4.10 -13.17 -2.16
C ASP A 62 2.72 -13.58 -2.70
N HIS A 63 2.67 -14.67 -3.44
CA HIS A 63 1.44 -15.11 -4.10
C HIS A 63 0.35 -15.57 -3.12
N GLU A 64 0.72 -15.86 -1.88
CA GLU A 64 -0.23 -16.23 -0.84
C GLU A 64 -0.79 -15.02 -0.09
N GLY A 65 -0.27 -13.85 -0.34
CA GLY A 65 -0.68 -12.63 0.34
C GLY A 65 -1.75 -11.83 -0.39
N ALA A 66 -2.19 -10.77 0.24
CA ALA A 66 -3.15 -9.83 -0.34
C ALA A 66 -2.94 -8.43 0.23
N PHE A 67 -3.41 -7.42 -0.50
CA PHE A 67 -3.53 -6.07 0.04
C PHE A 67 -4.76 -6.04 0.96
N ASP A 68 -4.56 -5.65 2.19
CA ASP A 68 -5.64 -5.59 3.18
C ASP A 68 -6.00 -4.12 3.41
N VAL A 69 -7.17 -3.70 2.93
CA VAL A 69 -7.59 -2.30 3.07
C VAL A 69 -7.94 -1.91 4.51
N GLN A 70 -7.96 -2.87 5.42
CA GLN A 70 -8.01 -2.57 6.86
C GLN A 70 -6.65 -2.12 7.39
N ARG A 71 -5.58 -2.30 6.61
CA ARG A 71 -4.21 -1.92 6.97
C ARG A 71 -3.77 -0.69 6.19
N VAL A 72 -4.63 0.32 6.17
CA VAL A 72 -4.29 1.64 5.64
C VAL A 72 -3.50 2.37 6.71
N ALA A 73 -2.40 2.98 6.32
CA ALA A 73 -1.56 3.74 7.25
C ALA A 73 -0.99 4.96 6.55
N THR A 74 -0.83 6.02 7.31
CA THR A 74 -0.09 7.19 6.87
C THR A 74 1.28 7.14 7.52
N ILE A 75 2.32 7.15 6.70
CA ILE A 75 3.69 6.96 7.15
C ILE A 75 4.57 8.13 6.69
N ALA A 76 5.61 8.42 7.47
CA ALA A 76 6.60 9.41 7.05
C ALA A 76 7.33 8.91 5.80
N SER A 77 7.63 9.82 4.87
CA SER A 77 8.31 9.50 3.61
C SER A 77 9.61 8.71 3.83
N VAL A 78 10.31 8.98 4.91
CA VAL A 78 11.58 8.33 5.24
C VAL A 78 11.40 6.81 5.47
N LYS A 79 10.18 6.35 5.72
CA LYS A 79 9.88 4.93 5.93
C LYS A 79 9.79 4.14 4.62
N LEU A 80 9.72 4.80 3.48
CA LEU A 80 9.78 4.15 2.17
C LEU A 80 11.22 3.73 1.90
N GLU A 81 11.46 2.43 1.71
CA GLU A 81 12.82 1.90 1.57
C GLU A 81 13.22 1.73 0.11
N ARG A 82 12.42 0.98 -0.66
CA ARG A 82 12.70 0.80 -2.07
C ARG A 82 11.45 0.41 -2.83
N LYS A 83 11.43 0.77 -4.10
CA LYS A 83 10.34 0.41 -5.01
C LYS A 83 10.48 -1.05 -5.45
N LEU A 84 9.38 -1.79 -5.39
CA LEU A 84 9.30 -3.17 -5.90
C LEU A 84 8.75 -3.23 -7.30
N GLY A 85 7.78 -2.40 -7.62
CA GLY A 85 7.09 -2.39 -8.90
C GLY A 85 5.87 -1.52 -8.84
N ALA A 86 4.90 -1.79 -9.71
CA ALA A 86 3.66 -1.02 -9.76
C ALA A 86 2.50 -1.91 -10.17
N LEU A 87 1.29 -1.53 -9.75
CA LEU A 87 0.06 -2.13 -10.22
C LEU A 87 -0.37 -1.48 -11.53
N THR A 88 -1.07 -2.23 -12.35
CA THR A 88 -1.75 -1.64 -13.51
C THR A 88 -2.92 -0.78 -13.03
N GLU A 89 -3.45 0.06 -13.92
CA GLU A 89 -4.61 0.88 -13.60
C GLU A 89 -5.80 0.03 -13.18
N VAL A 90 -6.04 -1.09 -13.86
CA VAL A 90 -7.14 -2.00 -13.52
C VAL A 90 -6.94 -2.60 -12.13
N GLU A 91 -5.73 -3.02 -11.82
CA GLU A 91 -5.41 -3.58 -10.50
C GLU A 91 -5.54 -2.53 -9.41
N MET A 92 -5.04 -1.32 -9.67
CA MET A 92 -5.16 -0.21 -8.72
C MET A 92 -6.64 0.11 -8.44
N ASN A 93 -7.46 0.13 -9.48
CA ASN A 93 -8.89 0.41 -9.33
C ASN A 93 -9.60 -0.66 -8.48
N ARG A 94 -9.21 -1.92 -8.60
CA ARG A 94 -9.76 -2.98 -7.76
C ARG A 94 -9.51 -2.71 -6.27
N VAL A 95 -8.30 -2.30 -5.94
CA VAL A 95 -7.97 -1.98 -4.55
C VAL A 95 -8.72 -0.74 -4.09
N LEU A 96 -8.77 0.30 -4.93
CA LEU A 96 -9.46 1.56 -4.60
C LEU A 96 -10.96 1.36 -4.39
N GLU A 97 -11.60 0.50 -5.16
CA GLU A 97 -13.03 0.19 -4.98
C GLU A 97 -13.30 -0.42 -3.61
N VAL A 98 -12.47 -1.38 -3.21
CA VAL A 98 -12.61 -2.03 -1.91
C VAL A 98 -12.29 -1.04 -0.79
N LEU A 99 -11.29 -0.19 -0.98
CA LEU A 99 -10.96 0.85 -0.02
C LEU A 99 -12.10 1.85 0.14
N ALA A 100 -12.72 2.27 -0.95
CA ALA A 100 -13.86 3.19 -0.91
C ALA A 100 -15.02 2.57 -0.13
N GLU A 101 -15.30 1.30 -0.36
CA GLU A 101 -16.31 0.57 0.41
C GLU A 101 -15.96 0.54 1.89
N ARG A 102 -14.70 0.27 2.22
CA ARG A 102 -14.21 0.26 3.60
C ARG A 102 -14.39 1.62 4.28
N LEU A 103 -14.18 2.69 3.53
CA LEU A 103 -14.31 4.05 4.04
C LEU A 103 -15.75 4.59 3.98
N GLY A 104 -16.66 3.88 3.35
CA GLY A 104 -18.06 4.26 3.24
C GLY A 104 -18.31 5.39 2.25
N ILE A 105 -17.50 5.49 1.23
CA ILE A 105 -17.63 6.54 0.23
C ILE A 105 -17.94 6.02 -1.16
#